data_069e9ce6053b194001b2fc3ba1e5441b
#
_entry.id   069e9ce6053b194001b2fc3ba1e5441b
#
_cell.length_a   1.000
_cell.length_b   1.000
_cell.length_c   1.000
_cell.angle_alpha   90.00
_cell.angle_beta   90.00
_cell.angle_gamma   90.00
#
_symmetry.space_group_name_H-M   'P 1'
#
loop_
_entity.id
_entity.type
_entity.pdbx_description
1 polymer ?
#
loop_
_entity_poly.entity_id
_entity_poly.type
_entity_poly.pdbx_seq_one_letter_code
_entity_poly.pdbx_strand_id
1 'polypeptide(L)'
;MIYVRSRRPIMTLGLVGLACAVVFGVLAAVAISVPGMAAAGLPLGAGSAGGVGLCGWAAVQLQRWPHGKLAFFRDRLVVIHGRHEMRAPWSLIETVTLAAPLSWPEVRLTDRLTIHLKHEAPLIFKPAHFGLAPTACRDLVLRLRDDTKLRSRLPEFDSARDLAVSPVVAGELSEPRF
;
A
#
# COMPACT_ATOMS: atom_id res chain seq x y z
N MET A 1 -4.52 -10.74 13.67
CA MET A 1 -3.82 -10.89 12.37
C MET A 1 -3.68 -9.50 11.77
N ILE A 2 -2.47 -9.03 11.51
CA ILE A 2 -2.22 -7.63 11.09
C ILE A 2 -1.45 -7.64 9.77
N TYR A 3 -1.98 -6.94 8.77
CA TYR A 3 -1.34 -6.73 7.48
C TYR A 3 -0.89 -5.28 7.36
N VAL A 4 0.35 -5.08 6.93
CA VAL A 4 0.95 -3.75 6.72
C VAL A 4 1.09 -3.51 5.22
N ARG A 5 0.85 -2.28 4.79
CA ARG A 5 0.99 -1.88 3.38
C ARG A 5 2.39 -2.22 2.85
N SER A 6 2.48 -2.83 1.67
CA SER A 6 3.77 -3.19 1.07
C SER A 6 4.63 -1.96 0.73
N ARG A 7 5.92 -2.01 1.05
CA ARG A 7 6.92 -0.96 0.70
C ARG A 7 7.47 -1.11 -0.72
N ARG A 8 7.34 -2.32 -1.28
CA ARG A 8 7.96 -2.68 -2.57
C ARG A 8 7.70 -1.67 -3.70
N PRO A 9 6.45 -1.22 -3.98
CA PRO A 9 6.21 -0.31 -5.10
C PRO A 9 6.86 1.07 -4.90
N ILE A 10 7.01 1.54 -3.66
CA ILE A 10 7.67 2.83 -3.39
C ILE A 10 9.18 2.68 -3.55
N MET A 11 9.76 1.57 -3.09
CA MET A 11 11.18 1.28 -3.25
C MET A 11 11.55 1.10 -4.71
N THR A 12 10.76 0.37 -5.50
CA THR A 12 11.01 0.20 -6.94
C THR A 12 10.96 1.52 -7.68
N LEU A 13 9.99 2.38 -7.37
CA LEU A 13 9.87 3.70 -7.99
C LEU A 13 11.07 4.60 -7.63
N GLY A 14 11.53 4.58 -6.38
CA GLY A 14 12.72 5.27 -5.94
C GLY A 14 13.99 4.78 -6.65
N LEU A 15 14.14 3.47 -6.83
CA LEU A 15 15.27 2.86 -7.54
C LEU A 15 15.28 3.24 -9.03
N VAL A 16 14.11 3.23 -9.68
CA VAL A 16 13.97 3.70 -11.06
C VAL A 16 14.32 5.19 -11.17
N GLY A 17 13.84 6.02 -10.23
CA GLY A 17 14.21 7.44 -10.18
C GLY A 17 15.72 7.63 -10.06
N LEU A 18 16.41 6.85 -9.21
CA LEU A 18 17.85 6.91 -9.05
C LEU A 18 18.57 6.52 -10.35
N ALA A 19 18.16 5.43 -10.98
CA ALA A 19 18.75 4.97 -12.24
C ALA A 19 18.58 6.04 -13.35
N CYS A 20 17.40 6.64 -13.46
CA CYS A 20 17.16 7.74 -14.39
C CYS A 20 18.04 8.96 -14.08
N ALA A 21 18.15 9.36 -12.82
CA ALA A 21 18.98 10.49 -12.41
C ALA A 21 20.45 10.29 -12.82
N VAL A 22 21.01 9.09 -12.58
CA VAL A 22 22.38 8.77 -12.92
C VAL A 22 22.59 8.73 -14.42
N VAL A 23 21.77 7.98 -15.16
CA VAL A 23 21.92 7.80 -16.61
C VAL A 23 21.78 9.13 -17.34
N PHE A 24 20.70 9.87 -17.09
CA PHE A 24 20.47 11.16 -17.73
C PHE A 24 21.48 12.21 -17.27
N GLY A 25 21.95 12.17 -16.03
CA GLY A 25 22.98 13.06 -15.53
C GLY A 25 24.33 12.86 -16.23
N VAL A 26 24.77 11.62 -16.40
CA VAL A 26 25.99 11.29 -17.15
C VAL A 26 25.87 11.70 -18.60
N LEU A 27 24.74 11.37 -19.26
CA LEU A 27 24.52 11.76 -20.66
C LEU A 27 24.48 13.28 -20.84
N ALA A 28 23.87 14.02 -19.91
CA ALA A 28 23.86 15.48 -19.94
C ALA A 28 25.28 16.06 -19.82
N ALA A 29 26.09 15.52 -18.88
CA ALA A 29 27.47 15.94 -18.70
C ALA A 29 28.30 15.70 -19.96
N VAL A 30 28.16 14.55 -20.59
CA VAL A 30 28.83 14.22 -21.86
C VAL A 30 28.38 15.16 -22.97
N ALA A 31 27.07 15.40 -23.12
CA ALA A 31 26.54 16.27 -24.17
C ALA A 31 27.05 17.71 -24.03
N ILE A 32 27.16 18.22 -22.80
CA ILE A 32 27.69 19.56 -22.55
C ILE A 32 29.20 19.65 -22.86
N SER A 33 29.95 18.54 -22.66
CA SER A 33 31.37 18.49 -22.88
C SER A 33 31.76 18.42 -24.38
N VAL A 34 30.83 18.03 -25.26
CA VAL A 34 31.06 17.89 -26.70
C VAL A 34 30.68 19.20 -27.43
N PRO A 35 31.61 19.85 -28.16
CA PRO A 35 31.28 21.04 -28.93
C PRO A 35 30.13 20.80 -29.92
N GLY A 36 29.11 21.68 -29.91
CA GLY A 36 27.93 21.57 -30.78
C GLY A 36 26.77 20.73 -30.22
N MET A 37 26.95 19.98 -29.13
CA MET A 37 25.89 19.16 -28.52
C MET A 37 25.26 19.77 -27.25
N ALA A 38 25.65 20.96 -26.84
CA ALA A 38 25.20 21.59 -25.60
C ALA A 38 23.66 21.71 -25.51
N ALA A 39 22.97 21.94 -26.63
CA ALA A 39 21.50 22.02 -26.65
C ALA A 39 20.81 20.71 -26.27
N ALA A 40 21.43 19.55 -26.55
CA ALA A 40 20.93 18.25 -26.13
C ALA A 40 21.10 17.99 -24.63
N GLY A 41 22.01 18.71 -23.98
CA GLY A 41 22.21 18.63 -22.52
C GLY A 41 21.01 19.11 -21.71
N LEU A 42 20.22 20.07 -22.19
CA LEU A 42 19.07 20.62 -21.49
C LEU A 42 17.97 19.58 -21.21
N PRO A 43 17.43 18.84 -22.20
CA PRO A 43 16.39 17.83 -21.94
C PRO A 43 16.94 16.65 -21.10
N LEU A 44 18.21 16.29 -21.26
CA LEU A 44 18.85 15.26 -20.44
C LEU A 44 19.00 15.73 -18.98
N GLY A 45 19.38 16.99 -18.77
CA GLY A 45 19.41 17.57 -17.42
C GLY A 45 18.04 17.61 -16.75
N ALA A 46 16.99 17.95 -17.51
CA ALA A 46 15.62 17.90 -17.00
C ALA A 46 15.19 16.47 -16.61
N GLY A 47 15.57 15.46 -17.41
CA GLY A 47 15.35 14.06 -17.08
C GLY A 47 16.05 13.62 -15.79
N SER A 48 17.31 14.06 -15.60
CA SER A 48 18.06 13.81 -14.36
C SER A 48 17.39 14.47 -13.14
N ALA A 49 16.96 15.72 -13.25
CA ALA A 49 16.24 16.43 -12.19
C ALA A 49 14.93 15.75 -11.82
N GLY A 50 14.18 15.26 -12.83
CA GLY A 50 12.98 14.43 -12.62
C GLY A 50 13.27 13.14 -11.84
N GLY A 51 14.35 12.46 -12.16
CA GLY A 51 14.82 11.28 -11.44
C GLY A 51 15.14 11.57 -9.97
N VAL A 52 15.86 12.65 -9.69
CA VAL A 52 16.14 13.12 -8.32
C VAL A 52 14.85 13.44 -7.58
N GLY A 53 13.89 14.11 -8.22
CA GLY A 53 12.58 14.42 -7.66
C GLY A 53 11.81 13.17 -7.24
N LEU A 54 11.81 12.13 -8.10
CA LEU A 54 11.21 10.83 -7.79
C LEU A 54 11.88 10.14 -6.59
N CYS A 55 13.20 10.17 -6.51
CA CYS A 55 13.95 9.66 -5.35
C CYS A 55 13.56 10.37 -4.07
N GLY A 56 13.56 11.71 -4.09
CA GLY A 56 13.19 12.53 -2.95
C GLY A 56 11.77 12.25 -2.47
N TRP A 57 10.82 12.17 -3.42
CA TRP A 57 9.46 11.80 -3.11
C TRP A 57 9.37 10.40 -2.47
N ALA A 58 10.04 9.39 -3.05
CA ALA A 58 10.05 8.03 -2.51
C ALA A 58 10.66 7.98 -1.10
N ALA A 59 11.73 8.73 -0.84
CA ALA A 59 12.36 8.82 0.48
C ALA A 59 11.39 9.43 1.51
N VAL A 60 10.71 10.53 1.19
CA VAL A 60 9.69 11.15 2.05
C VAL A 60 8.54 10.18 2.33
N GLN A 61 8.09 9.44 1.31
CA GLN A 61 7.04 8.43 1.50
C GLN A 61 7.50 7.29 2.39
N LEU A 62 8.75 6.84 2.27
CA LEU A 62 9.31 5.80 3.14
C LEU A 62 9.49 6.27 4.59
N GLN A 63 9.88 7.52 4.82
CA GLN A 63 9.98 8.10 6.16
C GLN A 63 8.62 8.21 6.87
N ARG A 64 7.56 8.46 6.10
CA ARG A 64 6.18 8.54 6.62
C ARG A 64 5.49 7.19 6.77
N TRP A 65 6.20 6.08 6.54
CA TRP A 65 5.68 4.73 6.69
C TRP A 65 5.39 4.39 8.18
N PRO A 66 4.30 3.65 8.50
CA PRO A 66 3.35 2.93 7.65
C PRO A 66 2.11 3.76 7.31
N HIS A 67 1.77 3.85 6.01
CA HIS A 67 0.59 4.59 5.54
C HIS A 67 -0.74 3.84 5.71
N GLY A 68 -0.72 2.59 6.15
CA GLY A 68 -1.93 1.82 6.34
C GLY A 68 -1.69 0.48 7.01
N LYS A 69 -2.62 0.08 7.86
CA LYS A 69 -2.69 -1.23 8.50
C LYS A 69 -4.09 -1.81 8.28
N LEU A 70 -4.16 -3.09 7.99
CA LEU A 70 -5.39 -3.87 7.99
C LEU A 70 -5.25 -4.93 9.09
N ALA A 71 -6.09 -4.88 10.09
CA ALA A 71 -6.00 -5.76 11.23
C ALA A 71 -7.33 -6.46 11.50
N PHE A 72 -7.25 -7.77 11.69
CA PHE A 72 -8.37 -8.62 12.05
C PHE A 72 -8.25 -9.00 13.52
N PHE A 73 -9.22 -8.57 14.31
CA PHE A 73 -9.33 -8.86 15.73
C PHE A 73 -10.55 -9.74 16.03
N ARG A 74 -10.64 -10.23 17.24
CA ARG A 74 -11.70 -11.12 17.69
C ARG A 74 -13.09 -10.50 17.57
N ASP A 75 -13.22 -9.21 17.86
CA ASP A 75 -14.48 -8.46 17.94
C ASP A 75 -14.74 -7.58 16.71
N ARG A 76 -13.69 -7.16 15.98
CA ARG A 76 -13.80 -6.18 14.90
C ARG A 76 -12.70 -6.29 13.86
N LEU A 77 -12.97 -5.69 12.72
CA LEU A 77 -12.01 -5.35 11.68
C LEU A 77 -11.57 -3.90 11.86
N VAL A 78 -10.27 -3.63 11.74
CA VAL A 78 -9.70 -2.29 11.79
C VAL A 78 -8.92 -2.01 10.52
N VAL A 79 -9.25 -0.92 9.84
CA VAL A 79 -8.53 -0.41 8.67
C VAL A 79 -7.98 0.95 9.02
N ILE A 80 -6.67 1.10 8.98
CA ILE A 80 -6.00 2.37 9.19
C ILE A 80 -5.47 2.85 7.85
N HIS A 81 -5.87 4.04 7.43
CA HIS A 81 -5.37 4.68 6.22
C HIS A 81 -4.88 6.09 6.55
N GLY A 82 -3.55 6.25 6.59
CA GLY A 82 -2.94 7.49 7.05
C GLY A 82 -3.29 7.79 8.51
N ARG A 83 -4.03 8.90 8.73
CA ARG A 83 -4.52 9.30 10.06
C ARG A 83 -5.96 8.85 10.35
N HIS A 84 -6.62 8.28 9.36
CA HIS A 84 -8.01 7.82 9.50
C HIS A 84 -8.04 6.36 9.91
N GLU A 85 -8.68 6.10 11.03
CA GLU A 85 -8.98 4.77 11.52
C GLU A 85 -10.47 4.49 11.29
N MET A 86 -10.74 3.37 10.64
CA MET A 86 -12.10 2.86 10.44
C MET A 86 -12.21 1.51 11.15
N ARG A 87 -13.21 1.38 11.99
CA ARG A 87 -13.49 0.17 12.78
C ARG A 87 -14.81 -0.42 12.30
N ALA A 88 -14.84 -1.71 12.09
CA ALA A 88 -16.05 -2.44 11.71
C ALA A 88 -16.22 -3.65 12.64
N PRO A 89 -17.12 -3.56 13.65
CA PRO A 89 -17.51 -4.72 14.45
C PRO A 89 -18.11 -5.81 13.55
N TRP A 90 -17.78 -7.06 13.80
CA TRP A 90 -18.26 -8.18 12.96
C TRP A 90 -19.78 -8.27 12.89
N SER A 91 -20.48 -7.89 13.96
CA SER A 91 -21.96 -7.86 14.04
C SER A 91 -22.61 -6.82 13.14
N LEU A 92 -21.87 -5.78 12.75
CA LEU A 92 -22.39 -4.72 11.89
C LEU A 92 -22.12 -4.98 10.40
N ILE A 93 -21.30 -5.97 10.06
CA ILE A 93 -20.99 -6.30 8.65
C ILE A 93 -22.19 -7.01 8.03
N GLU A 94 -22.84 -6.36 7.08
CA GLU A 94 -23.98 -6.88 6.35
C GLU A 94 -23.56 -7.65 5.09
N THR A 95 -22.87 -6.97 4.20
CA THR A 95 -22.40 -7.56 2.94
C THR A 95 -20.99 -7.09 2.60
N VAL A 96 -20.27 -7.92 1.84
CA VAL A 96 -18.92 -7.62 1.35
C VAL A 96 -18.94 -7.78 -0.16
N THR A 97 -18.78 -6.66 -0.86
CA THR A 97 -18.78 -6.62 -2.32
C THR A 97 -17.40 -6.29 -2.86
N LEU A 98 -17.07 -6.94 -3.96
CA LEU A 98 -15.88 -6.63 -4.74
C LEU A 98 -16.35 -5.80 -5.94
N ALA A 99 -15.92 -4.55 -6.05
CA ALA A 99 -16.19 -3.76 -7.26
C ALA A 99 -15.44 -4.41 -8.42
N ALA A 100 -16.18 -4.74 -9.49
CA ALA A 100 -15.57 -5.22 -10.73
C ALA A 100 -14.56 -4.19 -11.23
N PRO A 101 -13.40 -4.63 -11.76
CA PRO A 101 -12.47 -3.72 -12.39
C PRO A 101 -13.21 -2.97 -13.49
N LEU A 102 -13.16 -1.64 -13.47
CA LEU A 102 -13.58 -0.85 -14.62
C LEU A 102 -12.75 -1.36 -15.80
N SER A 103 -13.42 -2.01 -16.74
CA SER A 103 -12.82 -2.64 -17.91
C SER A 103 -12.39 -1.57 -18.92
N TRP A 104 -11.26 -0.96 -18.69
CA TRP A 104 -10.41 -0.43 -19.73
C TRP A 104 -9.44 -1.55 -20.12
N PRO A 105 -9.26 -1.85 -21.41
CA PRO A 105 -8.67 -3.12 -21.84
C PRO A 105 -7.21 -3.34 -21.43
N GLU A 106 -6.52 -2.40 -20.80
CA GLU A 106 -5.08 -2.52 -20.54
C GLU A 106 -4.62 -2.19 -19.11
N VAL A 107 -5.46 -1.60 -18.27
CA VAL A 107 -5.08 -1.30 -16.88
C VAL A 107 -6.10 -1.93 -15.93
N ARG A 108 -5.76 -3.07 -15.35
CA ARG A 108 -6.48 -3.65 -14.20
C ARG A 108 -6.33 -2.69 -13.01
N LEU A 109 -7.18 -1.67 -12.98
CA LEU A 109 -7.31 -0.82 -11.81
C LEU A 109 -7.79 -1.71 -10.66
N THR A 110 -6.95 -1.83 -9.68
CA THR A 110 -7.05 -2.67 -8.48
C THR A 110 -8.46 -2.73 -7.92
N ASP A 111 -8.97 -3.96 -7.76
CA ASP A 111 -10.27 -4.25 -7.18
C ASP A 111 -10.43 -3.58 -5.81
N ARG A 112 -11.52 -2.84 -5.65
CA ARG A 112 -11.89 -2.23 -4.37
C ARG A 112 -12.80 -3.19 -3.62
N LEU A 113 -12.48 -3.45 -2.37
CA LEU A 113 -13.35 -4.15 -1.45
C LEU A 113 -14.22 -3.12 -0.73
N THR A 114 -15.53 -3.30 -0.81
CA THR A 114 -16.53 -2.50 -0.09
C THR A 114 -17.22 -3.38 0.93
N ILE A 115 -17.12 -3.01 2.19
CA ILE A 115 -17.81 -3.67 3.31
C ILE A 115 -18.99 -2.77 3.70
N HIS A 116 -20.19 -3.24 3.49
CA HIS A 116 -21.41 -2.55 3.88
C HIS A 116 -21.69 -2.84 5.35
N LEU A 117 -21.88 -1.77 6.11
CA LEU A 117 -22.16 -1.82 7.54
C LEU A 117 -23.64 -1.45 7.77
N LYS A 118 -24.26 -2.06 8.77
CA LYS A 118 -25.61 -1.70 9.22
C LYS A 118 -25.57 -0.31 9.81
N HIS A 119 -26.36 0.60 9.24
CA HIS A 119 -26.55 1.97 9.73
C HIS A 119 -25.31 2.87 9.73
N GLU A 120 -24.20 2.45 9.11
CA GLU A 120 -22.96 3.22 9.01
C GLU A 120 -22.50 3.34 7.55
N ALA A 121 -21.60 4.29 7.30
CA ALA A 121 -20.99 4.46 5.99
C ALA A 121 -20.18 3.21 5.59
N PRO A 122 -20.23 2.80 4.32
CA PRO A 122 -19.48 1.63 3.85
C PRO A 122 -17.97 1.84 3.99
N LEU A 123 -17.28 0.79 4.40
CA LEU A 123 -15.84 0.78 4.52
C LEU A 123 -15.23 0.34 3.18
N ILE A 124 -14.47 1.23 2.54
CA ILE A 124 -13.90 0.98 1.21
C ILE A 124 -12.39 0.99 1.30
N PHE A 125 -11.76 -0.09 0.86
CA PHE A 125 -10.29 -0.16 0.77
C PHE A 125 -9.83 -1.08 -0.37
N LYS A 126 -8.53 -1.01 -0.68
CA LYS A 126 -7.89 -1.84 -1.70
C LYS A 126 -7.04 -2.92 -1.03
N PRO A 127 -7.44 -4.21 -1.05
CA PRO A 127 -6.69 -5.30 -0.43
C PRO A 127 -5.26 -5.44 -0.95
N ALA A 128 -5.04 -5.16 -2.23
CA ALA A 128 -3.72 -5.18 -2.85
C ALA A 128 -2.70 -4.24 -2.16
N HIS A 129 -3.15 -3.17 -1.52
CA HIS A 129 -2.26 -2.29 -0.74
C HIS A 129 -1.65 -3.00 0.48
N PHE A 130 -2.29 -4.05 0.96
CA PHE A 130 -1.86 -4.86 2.10
C PHE A 130 -1.25 -6.19 1.67
N GLY A 131 -0.99 -6.36 0.36
CA GLY A 131 -0.44 -7.60 -0.18
C GLY A 131 -1.43 -8.77 -0.26
N LEU A 132 -2.73 -8.49 -0.15
CA LEU A 132 -3.79 -9.48 -0.20
C LEU A 132 -4.45 -9.49 -1.58
N ALA A 133 -4.72 -10.71 -2.10
CA ALA A 133 -5.57 -10.86 -3.27
C ALA A 133 -7.01 -10.42 -2.89
N PRO A 134 -7.70 -9.62 -3.73
CA PRO A 134 -9.02 -9.09 -3.42
C PRO A 134 -10.06 -10.16 -3.10
N THR A 135 -10.08 -11.25 -3.87
CA THR A 135 -10.98 -12.39 -3.65
C THR A 135 -10.70 -13.10 -2.33
N ALA A 136 -9.41 -13.39 -2.05
CA ALA A 136 -9.00 -14.04 -0.80
C ALA A 136 -9.32 -13.15 0.43
N CYS A 137 -9.15 -11.84 0.31
CA CYS A 137 -9.51 -10.91 1.37
C CYS A 137 -11.03 -10.89 1.62
N ARG A 138 -11.85 -10.85 0.56
CA ARG A 138 -13.31 -10.94 0.67
C ARG A 138 -13.73 -12.23 1.38
N ASP A 139 -13.21 -13.36 0.92
CA ASP A 139 -13.59 -14.67 1.46
C ASP A 139 -13.14 -14.82 2.92
N LEU A 140 -11.98 -14.27 3.28
CA LEU A 140 -11.52 -14.20 4.68
C LEU A 140 -12.46 -13.37 5.54
N VAL A 141 -12.87 -12.18 5.09
CA VAL A 141 -13.80 -11.31 5.82
C VAL A 141 -15.14 -12.00 6.01
N LEU A 142 -15.68 -12.65 4.97
CA LEU A 142 -16.95 -13.40 5.07
C LEU A 142 -16.84 -14.57 6.05
N ARG A 143 -15.77 -15.37 5.98
CA ARG A 143 -15.53 -16.47 6.94
C ARG A 143 -15.42 -15.96 8.38
N LEU A 144 -14.69 -14.88 8.60
CA LEU A 144 -14.54 -14.28 9.93
C LEU A 144 -15.85 -13.68 10.44
N ARG A 145 -16.72 -13.16 9.55
CA ARG A 145 -18.05 -12.69 9.92
C ARG A 145 -18.92 -13.85 10.42
N ASP A 146 -18.90 -14.96 9.71
CA ASP A 146 -19.85 -16.07 9.93
C ASP A 146 -19.35 -17.06 11.01
N ASP A 147 -18.03 -17.24 11.17
CA ASP A 147 -17.44 -18.22 12.09
C ASP A 147 -16.88 -17.58 13.37
N THR A 148 -17.66 -17.67 14.45
CA THR A 148 -17.26 -17.20 15.78
C THR A 148 -16.08 -17.99 16.37
N LYS A 149 -15.96 -19.30 16.04
CA LYS A 149 -14.86 -20.13 16.53
C LYS A 149 -13.54 -19.73 15.86
N LEU A 150 -13.60 -19.36 14.58
CA LEU A 150 -12.43 -18.84 13.88
C LEU A 150 -12.00 -17.49 14.47
N ARG A 151 -12.96 -16.63 14.79
CA ARG A 151 -12.68 -15.34 15.45
C ARG A 151 -12.05 -15.48 16.83
N SER A 152 -12.44 -16.50 17.61
CA SER A 152 -11.87 -16.71 18.96
C SER A 152 -10.36 -17.00 18.94
N ARG A 153 -9.80 -17.42 17.80
CA ARG A 153 -8.36 -17.64 17.61
C ARG A 153 -7.61 -16.38 17.21
N LEU A 154 -8.32 -15.28 16.90
CA LEU A 154 -7.70 -14.01 16.59
C LEU A 154 -7.31 -13.26 17.88
N PRO A 155 -6.26 -12.41 17.84
CA PRO A 155 -5.89 -11.59 18.97
C PRO A 155 -7.02 -10.64 19.37
N GLU A 156 -7.09 -10.29 20.64
CA GLU A 156 -7.98 -9.23 21.11
C GLU A 156 -7.43 -7.86 20.71
N PHE A 157 -8.35 -6.93 20.42
CA PHE A 157 -7.98 -5.55 20.08
C PHE A 157 -7.65 -4.77 21.36
N ASP A 158 -6.43 -4.26 21.41
CA ASP A 158 -5.99 -3.31 22.43
C ASP A 158 -5.61 -1.99 21.74
N SER A 159 -6.37 -0.92 22.00
CA SER A 159 -6.16 0.37 21.34
C SER A 159 -4.80 0.99 21.66
N ALA A 160 -4.28 0.80 22.86
CA ALA A 160 -2.99 1.34 23.29
C ALA A 160 -1.82 0.63 22.58
N ARG A 161 -1.91 -0.71 22.45
CA ARG A 161 -0.88 -1.53 21.82
C ARG A 161 -0.99 -1.55 20.29
N ASP A 162 -2.20 -1.71 19.77
CA ASP A 162 -2.42 -2.06 18.36
C ASP A 162 -2.53 -0.82 17.46
N LEU A 163 -2.88 0.33 18.04
CA LEU A 163 -2.89 1.63 17.37
C LEU A 163 -1.60 2.43 17.59
N ALA A 164 -0.87 2.16 18.67
CA ALA A 164 0.42 2.77 18.86
C ALA A 164 1.25 2.55 17.59
N VAL A 165 1.81 3.61 17.03
CA VAL A 165 2.77 3.56 15.92
C VAL A 165 4.03 2.94 16.50
N SER A 166 4.05 1.62 16.63
CA SER A 166 5.27 0.91 16.97
C SER A 166 6.26 1.22 15.88
N PRO A 167 7.47 1.72 16.19
CA PRO A 167 8.55 1.75 15.23
C PRO A 167 8.70 0.31 14.74
N VAL A 168 8.43 0.10 13.46
CA VAL A 168 8.50 -1.20 12.83
C VAL A 168 9.90 -1.73 13.05
N VAL A 169 10.05 -2.68 13.94
CA VAL A 169 11.20 -3.58 13.94
C VAL A 169 11.13 -4.29 12.60
N ALA A 170 11.93 -3.83 11.65
CA ALA A 170 12.13 -4.46 10.36
C ALA A 170 12.90 -5.76 10.62
N GLY A 171 12.19 -6.85 10.75
CA GLY A 171 12.79 -8.16 10.90
C GLY A 171 11.76 -9.14 11.43
N GLU A 172 11.49 -10.14 10.63
CA GLU A 172 10.66 -11.33 10.86
C GLU A 172 9.22 -11.23 10.36
N LEU A 173 9.11 -11.07 9.05
CA LEU A 173 8.05 -11.76 8.33
C LEU A 173 8.55 -13.19 8.08
N SER A 174 8.19 -14.11 8.97
CA SER A 174 8.28 -15.55 8.70
C SER A 174 7.54 -15.81 7.40
N GLU A 175 8.26 -16.29 6.40
CA GLU A 175 7.67 -16.79 5.16
C GLU A 175 6.63 -17.85 5.50
N PRO A 176 5.41 -17.79 4.96
CA PRO A 176 4.51 -18.91 5.03
C PRO A 176 5.15 -20.05 4.23
N ARG A 177 5.60 -21.10 4.91
CA ARG A 177 5.92 -22.37 4.27
C ARG A 177 4.59 -22.94 3.79
N PHE A 178 4.47 -23.04 2.47
CA PHE A 178 3.48 -23.90 1.81
C PHE A 178 3.97 -25.34 1.78
#